data_3e6139ec194b4970ec57333a560fe375
#
_entry.id   3e6139ec194b4970ec57333a560fe375
#
_cell.length_a   1.000
_cell.length_b   1.000
_cell.length_c   1.000
_cell.angle_alpha   90.00
_cell.angle_beta   90.00
_cell.angle_gamma   90.00
#
_symmetry.space_group_name_H-M   'P 1'
#
loop_
_entity.id
_entity.type
_entity.pdbx_description
1 polymer ?
#
loop_
_entity_poly.entity_id
_entity_poly.type
_entity_poly.pdbx_seq_one_letter_code
_entity_poly.pdbx_strand_id
1 'polypeptide(L)'
;MKYRTLAAALLLGSVMFTSCVDEFSELNSDPSTITKPDIRFLFTKCEASFQPGDYAQWFGGFNDLSTWSQTTVSSGGNTTRSNRPTDEANGCGYEVNEVLRYANEIRYQISLLPEEEKATYEYIQYLCNPLLVYLSIQDADLYGSRQYTEAEQARYTNPPLLLPKYDTQEELLEVWLKELDQTINYLSSNEIKDVLNNQDFIYKGDLKKWSKLANSLKLKIAARLINKDRNRAFEIVKQVAESPVGLIATTDDDFVYNKGKFDNNWNNDFSVGVGTQHLIDFLVNNKDPRLLYFFQKNDYNSNVVQAYFDQKREMPDFVEKNVISEVKDGKKVFKEWGGPGEPWVRYYGLPVEIGAGQMDKYEDYFDPTGQLFVLYSAAGAKKSYYPCTYRNQEMVKGLLTYTYPDAPDVTPVQDTQQYGWYGLYFSAAETNFFLAEFTLLGATWNGQKSAQEYFTDGITASVKGYDYVASQNHIPYYDSPYVNDPHDVSIKLQDEWLTELLKKEAYILSGDKVSDLEKVYIQEYLHYFNAPIDQYVNIMRSGVPMKNSSLLPRKEFDEQLGDSYPIPRRFAVTEPLESDQLHDITIAAYKAQGYTYQGTNAKNPQVLHDERVWMDKENPDFGNGPKN
;
A
#
# COMPACT_ATOMS: atom_id res chain seq x y z
N MET A 1 24.93 82.30 10.87
CA MET A 1 24.76 81.62 9.58
C MET A 1 25.08 80.10 9.61
N LYS A 2 25.92 79.58 10.48
CA LYS A 2 26.31 78.14 10.51
C LYS A 2 25.23 77.16 11.02
N TYR A 3 24.26 77.60 11.79
CA TYR A 3 23.21 76.70 12.33
C TYR A 3 22.00 76.55 11.42
N ARG A 4 21.80 77.44 10.45
CA ARG A 4 20.71 77.32 9.45
C ARG A 4 21.01 76.36 8.32
N THR A 5 22.28 76.19 7.99
CA THR A 5 22.73 75.22 6.98
C THR A 5 22.76 73.78 7.51
N LEU A 6 22.99 73.59 8.82
CA LEU A 6 22.96 72.24 9.41
C LEU A 6 21.52 71.70 9.55
N ALA A 7 20.55 72.58 9.85
CA ALA A 7 19.14 72.19 9.93
C ALA A 7 18.54 71.86 8.56
N ALA A 8 18.95 72.55 7.52
CA ALA A 8 18.52 72.25 6.14
C ALA A 8 19.14 70.93 5.59
N ALA A 9 20.38 70.60 6.00
CA ALA A 9 21.01 69.31 5.63
C ALA A 9 20.43 68.12 6.38
N LEU A 10 19.94 68.28 7.62
CA LEU A 10 19.25 67.25 8.38
C LEU A 10 17.84 67.00 7.87
N LEU A 11 17.11 68.03 7.41
CA LEU A 11 15.80 67.90 6.82
C LEU A 11 15.83 67.27 5.40
N LEU A 12 16.84 67.53 4.60
CA LEU A 12 17.03 66.88 3.31
C LEU A 12 17.52 65.43 3.46
N GLY A 13 18.22 65.07 4.51
CA GLY A 13 18.65 63.69 4.80
C GLY A 13 17.48 62.80 5.28
N SER A 14 16.48 63.37 5.97
CA SER A 14 15.33 62.59 6.42
C SER A 14 14.25 62.31 5.36
N VAL A 15 14.26 63.03 4.25
CA VAL A 15 13.32 62.82 3.14
C VAL A 15 13.83 61.76 2.16
N MET A 16 15.15 61.48 2.16
CA MET A 16 15.71 60.45 1.27
C MET A 16 15.65 59.03 1.83
N PHE A 17 15.31 58.83 3.11
CA PHE A 17 15.20 57.49 3.71
C PHE A 17 13.81 56.88 3.64
N THR A 18 12.76 57.63 3.27
CA THR A 18 11.40 57.12 3.16
C THR A 18 10.97 56.67 1.77
N SER A 19 11.79 56.99 0.73
CA SER A 19 11.49 56.66 -0.68
C SER A 19 12.06 55.32 -1.13
N CYS A 20 13.01 54.72 -0.37
CA CYS A 20 13.66 53.50 -0.81
C CYS A 20 13.07 52.20 -0.30
N VAL A 21 12.06 52.25 0.61
CA VAL A 21 11.54 51.01 1.20
C VAL A 21 10.48 50.38 0.31
N ASP A 22 9.65 51.21 -0.35
CA ASP A 22 8.57 50.70 -1.22
C ASP A 22 9.11 50.20 -2.59
N GLU A 23 10.11 50.87 -3.16
CA GLU A 23 10.76 50.40 -4.39
C GLU A 23 11.65 49.17 -4.18
N PHE A 24 12.18 48.94 -2.97
CA PHE A 24 12.99 47.74 -2.68
C PHE A 24 12.13 46.49 -2.60
N SER A 25 10.86 46.56 -2.20
CA SER A 25 9.93 45.45 -2.21
C SER A 25 9.50 45.08 -3.63
N GLU A 26 9.37 46.05 -4.52
CA GLU A 26 9.05 45.79 -5.94
C GLU A 26 10.30 45.29 -6.73
N LEU A 27 11.50 45.84 -6.46
CA LEU A 27 12.73 45.40 -7.10
C LEU A 27 13.26 44.05 -6.65
N ASN A 28 12.91 43.60 -5.45
CA ASN A 28 13.20 42.26 -4.93
C ASN A 28 12.10 41.24 -5.17
N SER A 29 10.98 41.60 -5.76
CA SER A 29 10.04 40.62 -6.25
C SER A 29 10.59 40.03 -7.54
N ASP A 30 11.12 38.82 -7.46
CA ASP A 30 11.45 38.03 -8.64
C ASP A 30 10.15 37.86 -9.46
N PRO A 31 10.07 38.41 -10.67
CA PRO A 31 8.87 38.27 -11.50
C PRO A 31 8.58 36.82 -11.90
N SER A 32 9.51 35.89 -11.65
CA SER A 32 9.29 34.45 -11.75
C SER A 32 8.69 33.84 -10.48
N THR A 33 8.62 34.61 -9.37
CA THR A 33 8.03 34.13 -8.13
C THR A 33 6.51 34.29 -8.21
N ILE A 34 5.80 33.17 -8.14
CA ILE A 34 4.33 33.16 -8.08
C ILE A 34 3.91 33.81 -6.75
N THR A 35 3.45 35.07 -6.78
CA THR A 35 3.02 35.82 -5.60
C THR A 35 1.62 35.47 -5.14
N LYS A 36 0.81 34.84 -6.00
CA LYS A 36 -0.51 34.27 -5.67
C LYS A 36 -0.56 32.84 -6.19
N PRO A 37 -0.57 31.83 -5.29
CA PRO A 37 -0.68 30.44 -5.72
C PRO A 37 -2.08 30.21 -6.35
N ASP A 38 -2.10 29.53 -7.49
CA ASP A 38 -3.35 29.08 -8.13
C ASP A 38 -3.90 27.89 -7.32
N ILE A 39 -5.13 28.01 -6.83
CA ILE A 39 -5.82 27.00 -6.02
C ILE A 39 -5.87 25.64 -6.71
N ARG A 40 -5.98 25.62 -8.04
CA ARG A 40 -6.04 24.39 -8.83
C ARG A 40 -4.69 23.65 -8.81
N PHE A 41 -3.57 24.37 -8.90
CA PHE A 41 -2.24 23.78 -8.80
C PHE A 41 -1.90 23.34 -7.37
N LEU A 42 -2.43 24.04 -6.35
CA LEU A 42 -2.32 23.58 -4.98
C LEU A 42 -3.05 22.25 -4.78
N PHE A 43 -4.21 22.06 -5.41
CA PHE A 43 -4.93 20.79 -5.36
C PHE A 43 -4.16 19.67 -6.08
N THR A 44 -3.63 19.93 -7.28
CA THR A 44 -2.72 19.01 -7.97
C THR A 44 -1.53 18.61 -7.06
N LYS A 45 -1.03 19.57 -6.26
CA LYS A 45 0.05 19.28 -5.31
C LYS A 45 -0.43 18.46 -4.12
N CYS A 46 -1.65 18.64 -3.63
CA CYS A 46 -2.26 17.74 -2.64
C CYS A 46 -2.27 16.29 -3.14
N GLU A 47 -2.77 16.07 -4.36
CA GLU A 47 -2.78 14.75 -4.98
C GLU A 47 -1.37 14.20 -5.18
N ALA A 48 -0.43 15.01 -5.66
CA ALA A 48 0.96 14.59 -5.86
C ALA A 48 1.68 14.26 -4.53
N SER A 49 1.26 14.87 -3.42
CA SER A 49 1.82 14.62 -2.08
C SER A 49 1.10 13.50 -1.34
N PHE A 50 0.01 12.95 -1.88
CA PHE A 50 -0.75 11.84 -1.29
C PHE A 50 0.07 10.55 -1.20
N GLN A 51 0.92 10.30 -2.17
CA GLN A 51 1.72 9.09 -2.23
C GLN A 51 2.81 9.09 -1.14
N PRO A 52 2.91 8.05 -0.30
CA PRO A 52 3.98 7.91 0.66
C PRO A 52 5.36 8.02 0.01
N GLY A 53 6.32 8.58 0.72
CA GLY A 53 7.70 8.60 0.29
C GLY A 53 8.22 7.19 0.04
N ASP A 54 8.96 7.00 -1.05
CA ASP A 54 9.42 5.67 -1.47
C ASP A 54 10.15 4.93 -0.34
N TYR A 55 10.94 5.63 0.46
CA TYR A 55 11.66 5.05 1.60
C TYR A 55 10.73 4.45 2.67
N ALA A 56 9.71 5.20 3.10
CA ALA A 56 8.77 4.74 4.12
C ALA A 56 7.95 3.54 3.63
N GLN A 57 7.46 3.61 2.38
CA GLN A 57 6.71 2.52 1.78
C GLN A 57 7.54 1.24 1.66
N TRP A 58 8.83 1.36 1.34
CA TRP A 58 9.70 0.22 1.10
C TRP A 58 10.18 -0.42 2.39
N PHE A 59 10.76 0.35 3.31
CA PHE A 59 11.34 -0.19 4.53
C PHE A 59 10.27 -0.55 5.56
N GLY A 60 9.35 0.35 5.88
CA GLY A 60 8.28 0.07 6.81
C GLY A 60 7.20 -0.85 6.22
N GLY A 61 6.71 -0.52 5.02
CA GLY A 61 5.63 -1.25 4.38
C GLY A 61 6.05 -2.63 3.89
N PHE A 62 6.89 -2.67 2.84
CA PHE A 62 7.17 -3.94 2.17
C PHE A 62 8.19 -4.83 2.88
N ASN A 63 9.16 -4.28 3.62
CA ASN A 63 10.08 -5.12 4.38
C ASN A 63 9.46 -5.64 5.67
N ASP A 64 8.91 -4.73 6.49
CA ASP A 64 8.43 -5.11 7.81
C ASP A 64 6.99 -5.64 7.75
N LEU A 65 6.03 -4.81 7.32
CA LEU A 65 4.61 -5.19 7.37
C LEU A 65 4.28 -6.37 6.46
N SER A 66 4.83 -6.46 5.24
CA SER A 66 4.58 -7.61 4.36
C SER A 66 5.18 -8.90 4.89
N THR A 67 6.34 -8.84 5.60
CA THR A 67 6.95 -9.99 6.25
C THR A 67 6.13 -10.41 7.48
N TRP A 68 5.69 -9.47 8.30
CA TRP A 68 4.84 -9.78 9.47
C TRP A 68 3.46 -10.32 9.05
N SER A 69 2.97 -9.87 7.91
CA SER A 69 1.75 -10.36 7.27
C SER A 69 1.95 -11.71 6.59
N GLN A 70 3.19 -12.18 6.45
CA GLN A 70 3.55 -13.44 5.79
C GLN A 70 3.17 -13.51 4.30
N THR A 71 3.20 -12.37 3.62
CA THR A 71 3.06 -12.33 2.14
C THR A 71 4.38 -12.55 1.45
N THR A 72 5.47 -12.04 2.04
CA THR A 72 6.83 -12.21 1.53
C THR A 72 7.79 -12.59 2.65
N VAL A 73 8.90 -13.17 2.27
CA VAL A 73 10.06 -13.45 3.12
C VAL A 73 11.30 -12.83 2.51
N SER A 74 12.35 -12.63 3.31
CA SER A 74 13.63 -12.13 2.82
C SER A 74 14.22 -13.09 1.81
N SER A 75 14.67 -12.58 0.66
CA SER A 75 15.32 -13.37 -0.37
C SER A 75 16.71 -13.82 0.06
N GLY A 76 17.09 -15.03 -0.38
CA GLY A 76 18.48 -15.48 -0.32
C GLY A 76 18.98 -15.91 1.05
N GLY A 77 18.10 -16.32 1.95
CA GLY A 77 18.54 -16.82 3.26
C GLY A 77 19.44 -15.83 3.95
N ASN A 78 19.03 -14.57 4.01
CA ASN A 78 19.83 -13.51 4.59
C ASN A 78 20.20 -13.91 6.03
N THR A 79 21.49 -14.12 6.26
CA THR A 79 22.04 -14.46 7.57
C THR A 79 21.84 -13.36 8.61
N THR A 80 21.43 -12.16 8.20
CA THR A 80 21.28 -10.99 9.04
C THR A 80 19.85 -10.55 9.27
N ARG A 81 18.88 -10.95 8.41
CA ARG A 81 17.45 -10.66 8.59
C ARG A 81 16.69 -11.96 8.72
N SER A 82 16.15 -12.19 9.89
CA SER A 82 15.10 -13.20 10.07
C SER A 82 13.77 -12.62 9.58
N ASN A 83 12.82 -13.48 9.21
CA ASN A 83 11.45 -13.07 8.95
C ASN A 83 10.70 -12.63 10.23
N ARG A 84 11.42 -12.59 11.34
CA ARG A 84 10.92 -12.17 12.65
C ARG A 84 10.87 -10.65 12.75
N PRO A 85 9.96 -10.12 13.55
CA PRO A 85 10.05 -8.75 14.02
C PRO A 85 11.40 -8.54 14.70
N THR A 86 12.16 -7.57 14.24
CA THR A 86 13.37 -7.08 14.90
C THR A 86 13.00 -5.81 15.67
N ASP A 87 13.92 -5.34 16.53
CA ASP A 87 13.76 -4.13 17.32
C ASP A 87 13.70 -2.81 16.52
N GLU A 88 13.56 -2.90 15.21
CA GLU A 88 13.54 -1.75 14.28
C GLU A 88 12.23 -1.62 13.51
N ALA A 89 11.08 -1.64 14.18
CA ALA A 89 9.82 -1.27 13.53
C ALA A 89 9.82 0.25 13.27
N ASN A 90 10.50 0.66 12.22
CA ASN A 90 10.70 2.07 11.89
C ASN A 90 9.94 2.47 10.63
N GLY A 91 9.24 3.60 10.70
CA GLY A 91 9.20 4.55 9.62
C GLY A 91 8.25 4.33 8.47
N CYS A 92 7.03 3.83 8.72
CA CYS A 92 5.92 4.22 7.85
C CYS A 92 5.33 5.52 8.41
N GLY A 93 5.12 6.50 7.53
CA GLY A 93 4.11 7.52 7.65
C GLY A 93 4.34 8.67 8.65
N TYR A 94 4.05 9.79 8.18
CA TYR A 94 3.52 11.07 8.63
C TYR A 94 3.10 11.83 7.36
N GLU A 95 2.62 11.09 6.38
CA GLU A 95 2.37 11.60 5.04
C GLU A 95 1.19 12.59 5.03
N VAL A 96 0.30 12.47 6.02
CA VAL A 96 -0.84 13.38 6.17
C VAL A 96 -0.42 14.84 6.28
N ASN A 97 0.72 15.14 6.91
CA ASN A 97 1.19 16.51 7.08
C ASN A 97 1.56 17.17 5.73
N GLU A 98 2.09 16.42 4.78
CA GLU A 98 2.40 16.93 3.46
C GLU A 98 1.14 17.38 2.70
N VAL A 99 0.06 16.62 2.80
CA VAL A 99 -1.23 16.98 2.19
C VAL A 99 -1.91 18.10 2.99
N LEU A 100 -1.88 18.04 4.34
CA LEU A 100 -2.45 19.07 5.21
C LEU A 100 -1.90 20.47 4.92
N ARG A 101 -0.60 20.57 4.67
CA ARG A 101 0.06 21.84 4.34
C ARG A 101 -0.58 22.51 3.12
N TYR A 102 -0.81 21.75 2.06
CA TYR A 102 -1.42 22.29 0.84
C TYR A 102 -2.93 22.46 0.97
N ALA A 103 -3.61 21.57 1.68
CA ALA A 103 -5.05 21.71 1.96
C ALA A 103 -5.35 22.96 2.79
N ASN A 104 -4.53 23.27 3.81
CA ASN A 104 -4.66 24.48 4.60
C ASN A 104 -4.36 25.74 3.78
N GLU A 105 -3.37 25.69 2.87
CA GLU A 105 -3.13 26.78 1.94
C GLU A 105 -4.31 27.01 1.00
N ILE A 106 -4.93 25.95 0.46
CA ILE A 106 -6.16 26.04 -0.35
C ILE A 106 -7.28 26.74 0.45
N ARG A 107 -7.55 26.28 1.67
CA ARG A 107 -8.57 26.87 2.55
C ARG A 107 -8.31 28.36 2.79
N TYR A 108 -7.05 28.72 3.05
CA TYR A 108 -6.63 30.10 3.27
C TYR A 108 -6.79 30.94 2.01
N GLN A 109 -6.33 30.48 0.84
CA GLN A 109 -6.47 31.22 -0.41
C GLN A 109 -7.95 31.44 -0.78
N ILE A 110 -8.81 30.44 -0.60
CA ILE A 110 -10.27 30.58 -0.78
C ILE A 110 -10.84 31.64 0.16
N SER A 111 -10.38 31.69 1.43
CA SER A 111 -10.85 32.67 2.40
C SER A 111 -10.55 34.14 2.00
N LEU A 112 -9.50 34.35 1.21
CA LEU A 112 -9.07 35.65 0.71
C LEU A 112 -9.81 36.11 -0.57
N LEU A 113 -10.56 35.21 -1.21
CA LEU A 113 -11.27 35.54 -2.44
C LEU A 113 -12.49 36.43 -2.16
N PRO A 114 -12.86 37.32 -3.11
CA PRO A 114 -14.16 37.96 -3.13
C PRO A 114 -15.29 36.92 -3.13
N GLU A 115 -16.44 37.25 -2.51
CA GLU A 115 -17.58 36.32 -2.40
C GLU A 115 -18.05 35.75 -3.76
N GLU A 116 -17.99 36.58 -4.81
CA GLU A 116 -18.35 36.18 -6.18
C GLU A 116 -17.40 35.16 -6.80
N GLU A 117 -16.14 35.11 -6.35
CA GLU A 117 -15.13 34.16 -6.83
C GLU A 117 -15.09 32.89 -5.94
N LYS A 118 -15.44 33.00 -4.66
CA LYS A 118 -15.44 31.86 -3.72
C LYS A 118 -16.24 30.69 -4.25
N ALA A 119 -17.45 30.93 -4.73
CA ALA A 119 -18.34 29.89 -5.26
C ALA A 119 -17.69 29.04 -6.38
N THR A 120 -16.71 29.61 -7.09
CA THR A 120 -16.00 28.90 -8.17
C THR A 120 -14.99 27.90 -7.63
N TYR A 121 -14.35 28.17 -6.49
CA TYR A 121 -13.23 27.39 -5.99
C TYR A 121 -13.53 26.66 -4.67
N GLU A 122 -14.60 26.99 -3.97
CA GLU A 122 -14.87 26.52 -2.61
C GLU A 122 -14.97 24.99 -2.51
N TYR A 123 -15.49 24.30 -3.54
CA TYR A 123 -15.60 22.86 -3.55
C TYR A 123 -14.22 22.16 -3.45
N ILE A 124 -13.15 22.81 -3.92
CA ILE A 124 -11.80 22.21 -3.97
C ILE A 124 -11.28 21.87 -2.56
N GLN A 125 -11.58 22.72 -1.56
CA GLN A 125 -11.17 22.43 -0.18
C GLN A 125 -11.80 21.15 0.37
N TYR A 126 -13.01 20.81 -0.09
CA TYR A 126 -13.70 19.58 0.34
C TYR A 126 -13.17 18.35 -0.38
N LEU A 127 -12.61 18.48 -1.57
CA LEU A 127 -11.94 17.37 -2.27
C LEU A 127 -10.65 16.94 -1.56
N CYS A 128 -10.02 17.80 -0.77
CA CYS A 128 -8.86 17.44 0.04
C CYS A 128 -9.21 16.47 1.17
N ASN A 129 -10.44 16.50 1.70
CA ASN A 129 -10.83 15.73 2.87
C ASN A 129 -10.68 14.20 2.66
N PRO A 130 -11.15 13.57 1.57
CA PRO A 130 -10.95 12.14 1.34
C PRO A 130 -9.47 11.72 1.33
N LEU A 131 -8.57 12.55 0.79
CA LEU A 131 -7.13 12.30 0.78
C LEU A 131 -6.55 12.36 2.20
N LEU A 132 -6.91 13.40 2.94
CA LEU A 132 -6.48 13.61 4.32
C LEU A 132 -6.96 12.50 5.24
N VAL A 133 -8.24 12.15 5.15
CA VAL A 133 -8.85 11.10 6.00
C VAL A 133 -8.19 9.75 5.70
N TYR A 134 -7.97 9.40 4.42
CA TYR A 134 -7.30 8.15 4.05
C TYR A 134 -5.92 8.02 4.72
N LEU A 135 -5.07 9.05 4.61
CA LEU A 135 -3.73 9.04 5.19
C LEU A 135 -3.76 9.11 6.73
N SER A 136 -4.67 9.91 7.30
CA SER A 136 -4.80 10.04 8.76
C SER A 136 -5.26 8.74 9.43
N ILE A 137 -6.12 7.94 8.77
CA ILE A 137 -6.49 6.60 9.22
C ILE A 137 -5.24 5.72 9.31
N GLN A 138 -4.42 5.68 8.26
CA GLN A 138 -3.21 4.85 8.24
C GLN A 138 -2.19 5.28 9.29
N ASP A 139 -1.97 6.57 9.47
CA ASP A 139 -1.08 7.09 10.50
C ASP A 139 -1.56 6.72 11.92
N ALA A 140 -2.86 6.87 12.17
CA ALA A 140 -3.45 6.53 13.46
C ALA A 140 -3.49 5.02 13.72
N ASP A 141 -3.67 4.19 12.68
CA ASP A 141 -3.59 2.72 12.78
C ASP A 141 -2.21 2.25 13.28
N LEU A 142 -1.14 2.97 12.93
CA LEU A 142 0.23 2.59 13.28
C LEU A 142 0.73 3.20 14.59
N TYR A 143 0.28 4.40 14.93
CA TYR A 143 0.85 5.20 16.02
C TYR A 143 -0.17 5.68 17.08
N GLY A 144 -1.46 5.52 16.84
CA GLY A 144 -2.50 6.00 17.74
C GLY A 144 -2.81 7.49 17.58
N SER A 145 -2.70 8.27 18.67
CA SER A 145 -2.99 9.72 18.65
C SER A 145 -2.03 10.48 17.74
N ARG A 146 -2.57 11.44 17.00
CA ARG A 146 -1.83 12.25 16.02
C ARG A 146 -2.17 13.73 16.12
N GLN A 147 -1.26 14.58 15.69
CA GLN A 147 -1.55 15.97 15.41
C GLN A 147 -2.25 16.05 14.06
N TYR A 148 -3.52 16.46 14.03
CA TYR A 148 -4.32 16.54 12.82
C TYR A 148 -5.14 17.83 12.76
N THR A 149 -6.05 18.06 13.71
CA THR A 149 -6.98 19.19 13.65
C THR A 149 -6.30 20.56 13.73
N GLU A 150 -5.17 20.63 14.42
CA GLU A 150 -4.37 21.85 14.60
C GLU A 150 -3.04 21.82 13.82
N ALA A 151 -2.73 20.71 13.15
CA ALA A 151 -1.48 20.56 12.42
C ALA A 151 -1.39 21.54 11.25
N GLU A 152 -0.17 22.01 10.96
CA GLU A 152 0.15 22.93 9.85
C GLU A 152 -0.66 24.25 9.86
N GLN A 153 -1.08 24.74 11.07
CA GLN A 153 -1.91 25.96 11.23
C GLN A 153 -1.10 27.23 11.59
N ALA A 154 0.19 27.10 11.88
CA ALA A 154 0.98 28.23 12.40
C ALA A 154 0.94 29.49 11.51
N ARG A 155 0.93 29.30 10.17
CA ARG A 155 0.87 30.39 9.18
C ARG A 155 -0.48 31.13 9.17
N TYR A 156 -1.56 30.46 9.54
CA TYR A 156 -2.94 30.93 9.35
C TYR A 156 -3.59 31.43 10.62
N THR A 157 -2.89 31.40 11.74
CA THR A 157 -3.36 31.85 13.06
C THR A 157 -2.59 33.05 13.54
N ASN A 158 -3.25 33.87 14.35
CA ASN A 158 -2.63 35.03 15.01
C ASN A 158 -3.07 35.11 16.49
N PRO A 159 -2.18 34.82 17.47
CA PRO A 159 -0.76 34.47 17.30
C PRO A 159 -0.57 33.13 16.61
N PRO A 160 0.61 32.88 16.00
CA PRO A 160 0.89 31.60 15.34
C PRO A 160 0.72 30.39 16.26
N LEU A 161 -0.03 29.40 15.85
CA LEU A 161 -0.22 28.13 16.57
C LEU A 161 1.01 27.24 16.39
N LEU A 162 1.95 27.36 17.32
CA LEU A 162 3.23 26.65 17.28
C LEU A 162 3.21 25.29 18.01
N LEU A 163 2.19 25.07 18.85
CA LEU A 163 2.05 23.87 19.67
C LEU A 163 0.70 23.20 19.37
N PRO A 164 0.56 22.55 18.21
CA PRO A 164 -0.68 21.85 17.86
C PRO A 164 -0.91 20.67 18.80
N LYS A 165 -2.15 20.52 19.26
CA LYS A 165 -2.54 19.40 20.12
C LYS A 165 -2.45 18.05 19.41
N TYR A 166 -2.31 16.98 20.18
CA TYR A 166 -2.57 15.62 19.71
C TYR A 166 -4.07 15.32 19.82
N ASP A 167 -4.66 14.87 18.72
CA ASP A 167 -6.00 14.32 18.69
C ASP A 167 -5.92 12.82 18.99
N THR A 168 -6.77 12.31 19.87
CA THR A 168 -6.87 10.87 20.15
C THR A 168 -7.50 10.14 18.96
N GLN A 169 -7.29 8.82 18.85
CA GLN A 169 -7.97 8.05 17.79
C GLN A 169 -9.50 8.14 17.87
N GLU A 170 -10.06 8.25 19.08
CA GLU A 170 -11.50 8.41 19.29
C GLU A 170 -12.00 9.76 18.77
N GLU A 171 -11.27 10.86 19.05
CA GLU A 171 -11.56 12.18 18.48
C GLU A 171 -11.40 12.21 16.96
N LEU A 172 -10.32 11.63 16.44
CA LEU A 172 -10.04 11.56 15.01
C LEU A 172 -11.16 10.86 14.22
N LEU A 173 -11.73 9.80 14.77
CA LEU A 173 -12.84 9.09 14.15
C LEU A 173 -14.03 10.01 13.85
N GLU A 174 -14.46 10.81 14.83
CA GLU A 174 -15.56 11.75 14.65
C GLU A 174 -15.17 12.91 13.71
N VAL A 175 -13.92 13.35 13.74
CA VAL A 175 -13.39 14.35 12.81
C VAL A 175 -13.44 13.82 11.37
N TRP A 176 -12.95 12.60 11.12
CA TRP A 176 -12.95 11.99 9.79
C TRP A 176 -14.36 11.80 9.24
N LEU A 177 -15.30 11.29 10.04
CA LEU A 177 -16.70 11.15 9.62
C LEU A 177 -17.30 12.50 9.24
N LYS A 178 -17.04 13.54 10.06
CA LYS A 178 -17.53 14.90 9.80
C LYS A 178 -16.94 15.49 8.52
N GLU A 179 -15.65 15.32 8.27
CA GLU A 179 -14.98 15.84 7.06
C GLU A 179 -15.49 15.16 5.80
N LEU A 180 -15.69 13.83 5.84
CA LEU A 180 -16.27 13.09 4.74
C LEU A 180 -17.73 13.51 4.48
N ASP A 181 -18.53 13.71 5.53
CA ASP A 181 -19.90 14.22 5.42
C ASP A 181 -19.93 15.65 4.87
N GLN A 182 -19.01 16.52 5.25
CA GLN A 182 -18.88 17.86 4.67
C GLN A 182 -18.64 17.80 3.16
N THR A 183 -17.75 16.91 2.71
CA THR A 183 -17.50 16.69 1.28
C THR A 183 -18.77 16.24 0.57
N ILE A 184 -19.43 15.19 1.07
CA ILE A 184 -20.66 14.65 0.50
C ILE A 184 -21.75 15.70 0.42
N ASN A 185 -21.99 16.41 1.52
CA ASN A 185 -23.04 17.41 1.62
C ASN A 185 -22.78 18.60 0.69
N TYR A 186 -21.54 19.10 0.64
CA TYR A 186 -21.20 20.23 -0.23
C TYR A 186 -21.37 19.88 -1.71
N LEU A 187 -20.81 18.73 -2.14
CA LEU A 187 -20.87 18.30 -3.53
C LEU A 187 -22.30 17.93 -3.99
N SER A 188 -23.17 17.49 -3.05
CA SER A 188 -24.56 17.10 -3.37
C SER A 188 -25.54 18.28 -3.35
N SER A 189 -25.24 19.33 -2.58
CA SER A 189 -26.18 20.45 -2.34
C SER A 189 -25.95 21.66 -3.22
N ASN A 190 -24.82 21.69 -3.97
CA ASN A 190 -24.43 22.84 -4.78
C ASN A 190 -24.36 22.48 -6.25
N GLU A 191 -24.77 23.41 -7.11
CA GLU A 191 -24.49 23.33 -8.55
C GLU A 191 -23.06 23.81 -8.78
N ILE A 192 -22.16 22.88 -9.02
CA ILE A 192 -20.72 23.13 -9.15
C ILE A 192 -20.30 23.00 -10.59
N LYS A 193 -19.68 24.08 -11.10
CA LYS A 193 -18.95 24.02 -12.37
C LYS A 193 -17.49 23.68 -12.08
N ASP A 194 -17.07 22.48 -12.45
CA ASP A 194 -15.69 22.07 -12.26
C ASP A 194 -14.71 23.00 -13.01
N VAL A 195 -13.65 23.42 -12.31
CA VAL A 195 -12.55 24.22 -12.87
C VAL A 195 -11.20 23.51 -12.78
N LEU A 196 -11.15 22.33 -12.18
CA LEU A 196 -9.94 21.53 -12.06
C LEU A 196 -9.61 20.80 -13.36
N ASN A 197 -10.57 20.13 -13.95
CA ASN A 197 -10.35 19.31 -15.16
C ASN A 197 -9.12 18.39 -14.97
N ASN A 198 -8.13 18.52 -15.85
CA ASN A 198 -6.88 17.75 -15.80
C ASN A 198 -5.94 18.13 -14.63
N GLN A 199 -6.26 19.17 -13.84
CA GLN A 199 -5.54 19.48 -12.61
C GLN A 199 -5.87 18.48 -11.48
N ASP A 200 -7.06 17.87 -11.52
CA ASP A 200 -7.39 16.65 -10.82
C ASP A 200 -6.96 15.46 -11.69
N PHE A 201 -5.83 14.86 -11.39
CA PHE A 201 -5.34 13.74 -12.19
C PHE A 201 -5.87 12.37 -11.70
N ILE A 202 -6.57 12.33 -10.57
CA ILE A 202 -7.23 11.12 -10.04
C ILE A 202 -8.56 10.89 -10.76
N TYR A 203 -9.50 11.81 -10.63
CA TYR A 203 -10.85 11.68 -11.19
C TYR A 203 -11.19 12.69 -12.29
N LYS A 204 -10.24 13.56 -12.67
CA LYS A 204 -10.38 14.52 -13.78
C LYS A 204 -11.60 15.44 -13.68
N GLY A 205 -11.90 15.87 -12.46
CA GLY A 205 -13.03 16.73 -12.14
C GLY A 205 -14.36 16.00 -12.01
N ASP A 206 -14.38 14.65 -11.95
CA ASP A 206 -15.61 13.90 -11.69
C ASP A 206 -15.98 13.96 -10.20
N LEU A 207 -16.78 14.97 -9.84
CA LEU A 207 -17.23 15.21 -8.47
C LEU A 207 -18.12 14.09 -7.90
N LYS A 208 -18.77 13.30 -8.75
CA LYS A 208 -19.56 12.14 -8.30
C LYS A 208 -18.66 11.04 -7.79
N LYS A 209 -17.53 10.79 -8.45
CA LYS A 209 -16.53 9.82 -7.97
C LYS A 209 -15.90 10.25 -6.66
N TRP A 210 -15.60 11.56 -6.49
CA TRP A 210 -15.15 12.12 -5.22
C TRP A 210 -16.17 11.93 -4.10
N SER A 211 -17.47 12.14 -4.38
CA SER A 211 -18.54 11.89 -3.39
C SER A 211 -18.65 10.41 -3.02
N LYS A 212 -18.55 9.51 -4.00
CA LYS A 212 -18.53 8.05 -3.76
C LYS A 212 -17.32 7.63 -2.94
N LEU A 213 -16.14 8.18 -3.23
CA LEU A 213 -14.92 7.92 -2.45
C LEU A 213 -15.12 8.35 -0.99
N ALA A 214 -15.59 9.58 -0.77
CA ALA A 214 -15.85 10.11 0.57
C ALA A 214 -16.84 9.21 1.35
N ASN A 215 -17.92 8.76 0.70
CA ASN A 215 -18.89 7.87 1.32
C ASN A 215 -18.30 6.49 1.60
N SER A 216 -17.54 5.92 0.66
CA SER A 216 -16.98 4.57 0.79
C SER A 216 -15.86 4.48 1.84
N LEU A 217 -15.07 5.55 2.03
CA LEU A 217 -14.05 5.62 3.09
C LEU A 217 -14.65 5.47 4.50
N LYS A 218 -15.92 5.83 4.70
CA LYS A 218 -16.59 5.62 5.97
C LYS A 218 -16.73 4.13 6.32
N LEU A 219 -16.77 3.22 5.32
CA LEU A 219 -16.71 1.76 5.56
C LEU A 219 -15.38 1.33 6.16
N LYS A 220 -14.26 1.95 5.72
CA LYS A 220 -12.93 1.70 6.31
C LYS A 220 -12.90 2.10 7.78
N ILE A 221 -13.53 3.22 8.15
CA ILE A 221 -13.69 3.65 9.55
C ILE A 221 -14.55 2.65 10.34
N ALA A 222 -15.70 2.24 9.78
CA ALA A 222 -16.58 1.25 10.42
C ALA A 222 -15.86 -0.08 10.67
N ALA A 223 -15.03 -0.55 9.72
CA ALA A 223 -14.24 -1.76 9.86
C ALA A 223 -13.23 -1.69 11.02
N ARG A 224 -12.64 -0.49 11.30
CA ARG A 224 -11.77 -0.30 12.47
C ARG A 224 -12.53 -0.35 13.78
N LEU A 225 -13.82 0.01 13.77
CA LEU A 225 -14.67 0.02 14.97
C LEU A 225 -15.30 -1.32 15.30
N ILE A 226 -15.31 -2.29 14.40
CA ILE A 226 -16.15 -3.49 14.50
C ILE A 226 -15.98 -4.26 15.81
N ASN A 227 -14.77 -4.33 16.35
CA ASN A 227 -14.49 -5.00 17.62
C ASN A 227 -14.56 -4.06 18.83
N LYS A 228 -14.53 -2.73 18.62
CA LYS A 228 -14.54 -1.70 19.65
C LYS A 228 -15.94 -1.19 19.96
N ASP A 229 -16.70 -0.84 18.94
CA ASP A 229 -18.09 -0.40 19.01
C ASP A 229 -18.86 -0.89 17.79
N ARG A 230 -19.36 -2.12 17.91
CA ARG A 230 -20.11 -2.80 16.83
C ARG A 230 -21.39 -2.05 16.44
N ASN A 231 -22.07 -1.48 17.41
CA ASN A 231 -23.31 -0.74 17.14
C ASN A 231 -23.04 0.50 16.30
N ARG A 232 -22.02 1.27 16.67
CA ARG A 232 -21.60 2.45 15.91
C ARG A 232 -21.11 2.07 14.51
N ALA A 233 -20.36 0.97 14.38
CA ALA A 233 -19.95 0.44 13.09
C ALA A 233 -21.15 0.12 12.20
N PHE A 234 -22.17 -0.55 12.73
CA PHE A 234 -23.39 -0.91 11.98
C PHE A 234 -24.19 0.33 11.57
N GLU A 235 -24.28 1.35 12.45
CA GLU A 235 -24.93 2.63 12.11
C GLU A 235 -24.23 3.30 10.94
N ILE A 236 -22.89 3.37 10.97
CA ILE A 236 -22.10 3.94 9.88
C ILE A 236 -22.35 3.18 8.57
N VAL A 237 -22.26 1.85 8.60
CA VAL A 237 -22.47 1.02 7.40
C VAL A 237 -23.87 1.23 6.82
N LYS A 238 -24.89 1.27 7.67
CA LYS A 238 -26.26 1.54 7.22
C LYS A 238 -26.38 2.90 6.54
N GLN A 239 -25.83 3.98 7.16
CA GLN A 239 -25.85 5.32 6.58
C GLN A 239 -25.12 5.37 5.23
N VAL A 240 -23.98 4.68 5.13
CA VAL A 240 -23.18 4.60 3.91
C VAL A 240 -23.91 3.85 2.81
N ALA A 241 -24.46 2.69 3.12
CA ALA A 241 -25.15 1.84 2.14
C ALA A 241 -26.48 2.44 1.63
N GLU A 242 -27.18 3.22 2.48
CA GLU A 242 -28.42 3.91 2.14
C GLU A 242 -28.20 5.32 1.58
N SER A 243 -26.96 5.79 1.47
CA SER A 243 -26.63 7.12 0.99
C SER A 243 -26.97 7.29 -0.50
N PRO A 244 -27.68 8.38 -0.89
CA PRO A 244 -28.05 8.62 -2.28
C PRO A 244 -26.86 8.91 -3.21
N VAL A 245 -25.69 9.27 -2.67
CA VAL A 245 -24.49 9.51 -3.50
C VAL A 245 -23.86 8.20 -3.99
N GLY A 246 -24.26 7.05 -3.40
CA GLY A 246 -23.76 5.74 -3.75
C GLY A 246 -22.36 5.44 -3.21
N LEU A 247 -21.80 4.36 -3.68
CA LEU A 247 -20.51 3.79 -3.28
C LEU A 247 -19.60 3.63 -4.48
N ILE A 248 -18.32 3.43 -4.23
CA ILE A 248 -17.41 2.81 -5.19
C ILE A 248 -17.85 1.35 -5.33
N ALA A 249 -18.66 1.06 -6.35
CA ALA A 249 -19.29 -0.24 -6.54
C ALA A 249 -18.77 -0.99 -7.77
N THR A 250 -18.10 -0.29 -8.68
CA THR A 250 -17.52 -0.86 -9.92
C THR A 250 -16.09 -0.37 -10.07
N THR A 251 -15.28 -1.10 -10.81
CA THR A 251 -13.87 -0.75 -11.07
C THR A 251 -13.70 0.60 -11.79
N ASP A 252 -14.73 1.11 -12.45
CA ASP A 252 -14.70 2.44 -13.08
C ASP A 252 -14.63 3.58 -12.05
N ASP A 253 -15.10 3.34 -10.83
CA ASP A 253 -15.09 4.31 -9.74
C ASP A 253 -13.83 4.21 -8.86
N ASP A 254 -12.98 3.19 -9.07
CA ASP A 254 -11.82 2.90 -8.22
C ASP A 254 -10.90 4.11 -8.06
N PHE A 255 -10.40 4.30 -6.85
CA PHE A 255 -9.36 5.28 -6.58
C PHE A 255 -8.01 4.70 -7.02
N VAL A 256 -7.63 5.00 -8.25
CA VAL A 256 -6.34 4.64 -8.84
C VAL A 256 -5.47 5.88 -8.91
N TYR A 257 -4.33 5.82 -8.23
CA TYR A 257 -3.36 6.90 -8.24
C TYR A 257 -2.33 6.68 -9.34
N ASN A 258 -2.20 7.64 -10.24
CA ASN A 258 -1.17 7.65 -11.28
C ASN A 258 -0.04 8.59 -10.88
N LYS A 259 1.05 8.05 -10.37
CA LYS A 259 2.24 8.82 -9.96
C LYS A 259 3.05 9.38 -11.14
N GLY A 260 2.71 9.01 -12.37
CA GLY A 260 3.52 9.35 -13.54
C GLY A 260 4.79 8.49 -13.64
N LYS A 261 5.79 8.99 -14.37
CA LYS A 261 7.07 8.29 -14.51
C LYS A 261 7.83 8.33 -13.19
N PHE A 262 8.38 7.20 -12.80
CA PHE A 262 9.26 7.11 -11.65
C PHE A 262 10.51 7.96 -11.88
N ASP A 263 10.85 8.87 -10.96
CA ASP A 263 12.06 9.65 -11.06
C ASP A 263 13.26 8.81 -10.60
N ASN A 264 14.21 8.61 -11.48
CA ASN A 264 15.23 7.57 -11.49
C ASN A 264 16.34 7.72 -10.43
N ASN A 265 16.21 8.60 -9.46
CA ASN A 265 17.24 8.82 -8.44
C ASN A 265 17.29 7.71 -7.37
N TRP A 266 16.31 6.80 -7.36
CA TRP A 266 16.23 5.66 -6.46
C TRP A 266 16.46 4.35 -7.22
N ASN A 267 17.66 4.17 -7.72
CA ASN A 267 18.13 2.90 -8.25
C ASN A 267 18.47 1.95 -7.09
N ASN A 268 17.54 1.78 -6.16
CA ASN A 268 17.71 0.79 -5.12
C ASN A 268 17.38 -0.57 -5.71
N ASP A 269 18.35 -1.45 -5.74
CA ASP A 269 18.20 -2.89 -5.88
C ASP A 269 17.37 -3.46 -4.71
N PHE A 270 16.20 -2.88 -4.52
CA PHE A 270 15.37 -3.20 -3.40
C PHE A 270 14.66 -4.51 -3.68
N SER A 271 15.09 -5.55 -3.00
CA SER A 271 14.37 -6.82 -2.99
C SER A 271 13.06 -6.66 -2.20
N VAL A 272 11.96 -6.51 -2.92
CA VAL A 272 10.61 -6.51 -2.33
C VAL A 272 10.20 -7.87 -1.74
N GLY A 273 11.15 -8.78 -1.56
CA GLY A 273 10.96 -10.10 -0.98
C GLY A 273 10.46 -11.15 -1.98
N VAL A 274 10.54 -12.39 -1.53
CA VAL A 274 10.06 -13.59 -2.24
C VAL A 274 8.73 -13.99 -1.63
N GLY A 275 7.79 -14.45 -2.45
CA GLY A 275 6.50 -14.94 -1.98
C GLY A 275 6.64 -16.07 -0.97
N THR A 276 5.80 -16.07 0.07
CA THR A 276 5.77 -17.18 1.02
C THR A 276 5.15 -18.42 0.39
N GLN A 277 5.68 -19.60 0.74
CA GLN A 277 5.23 -20.87 0.16
C GLN A 277 3.72 -21.09 0.33
N HIS A 278 3.20 -20.92 1.55
CA HIS A 278 1.78 -21.18 1.83
C HIS A 278 0.83 -20.24 1.06
N LEU A 279 1.23 -18.97 0.85
CA LEU A 279 0.46 -18.02 0.04
C LEU A 279 0.52 -18.39 -1.44
N ILE A 280 1.72 -18.67 -1.96
CA ILE A 280 1.89 -19.09 -3.36
C ILE A 280 1.12 -20.38 -3.62
N ASP A 281 1.22 -21.39 -2.74
CA ASP A 281 0.49 -22.65 -2.87
C ASP A 281 -1.04 -22.43 -2.85
N PHE A 282 -1.54 -21.55 -1.99
CA PHE A 282 -2.97 -21.19 -1.98
C PHE A 282 -3.40 -20.61 -3.34
N LEU A 283 -2.66 -19.66 -3.86
CA LEU A 283 -2.97 -18.99 -5.12
C LEU A 283 -2.83 -19.94 -6.33
N VAL A 284 -1.80 -20.79 -6.36
CA VAL A 284 -1.58 -21.81 -7.41
C VAL A 284 -2.68 -22.88 -7.39
N ASN A 285 -3.00 -23.43 -6.22
CA ASN A 285 -3.99 -24.50 -6.09
C ASN A 285 -5.40 -24.04 -6.49
N ASN A 286 -5.71 -22.77 -6.24
CA ASN A 286 -6.98 -22.18 -6.66
C ASN A 286 -6.94 -21.62 -8.08
N LYS A 287 -5.77 -21.51 -8.70
CA LYS A 287 -5.55 -20.81 -9.96
C LYS A 287 -6.07 -19.36 -9.90
N ASP A 288 -5.74 -18.65 -8.81
CA ASP A 288 -6.13 -17.26 -8.61
C ASP A 288 -5.31 -16.33 -9.52
N PRO A 289 -5.91 -15.62 -10.48
CA PRO A 289 -5.17 -14.79 -11.43
C PRO A 289 -4.34 -13.69 -10.77
N ARG A 290 -4.67 -13.26 -9.56
CA ARG A 290 -3.89 -12.24 -8.83
C ARG A 290 -2.47 -12.68 -8.53
N LEU A 291 -2.21 -14.00 -8.44
CA LEU A 291 -0.85 -14.55 -8.37
C LEU A 291 0.07 -13.97 -9.44
N LEU A 292 -0.46 -13.90 -10.68
CA LEU A 292 0.28 -13.50 -11.87
C LEU A 292 0.68 -12.01 -11.86
N TYR A 293 -0.06 -11.21 -11.08
CA TYR A 293 0.18 -9.77 -10.93
C TYR A 293 1.00 -9.46 -9.67
N PHE A 294 0.82 -10.24 -8.60
CA PHE A 294 1.54 -10.05 -7.35
C PHE A 294 3.00 -10.45 -7.45
N PHE A 295 3.29 -11.49 -8.24
CA PHE A 295 4.59 -12.13 -8.29
C PHE A 295 5.08 -12.33 -9.70
N GLN A 296 6.40 -12.32 -9.87
CA GLN A 296 7.06 -12.59 -11.14
C GLN A 296 7.16 -14.11 -11.37
N LYS A 297 7.09 -14.53 -12.64
CA LYS A 297 7.49 -15.90 -13.01
C LYS A 297 8.94 -16.13 -12.59
N ASN A 298 9.23 -17.32 -12.07
CA ASN A 298 10.61 -17.69 -11.76
C ASN A 298 11.47 -17.86 -13.01
N ASP A 299 12.77 -18.08 -12.84
CA ASP A 299 13.73 -18.17 -13.94
C ASP A 299 13.66 -19.49 -14.73
N TYR A 300 12.98 -20.51 -14.22
CA TYR A 300 12.93 -21.84 -14.84
C TYR A 300 11.85 -21.91 -15.92
N ASN A 301 12.12 -21.31 -17.08
CA ASN A 301 11.32 -21.50 -18.29
C ASN A 301 11.73 -22.78 -19.04
N SER A 302 11.03 -23.15 -20.12
CA SER A 302 11.31 -24.41 -20.85
C SER A 302 12.71 -24.45 -21.42
N ASN A 303 13.26 -23.31 -21.87
CA ASN A 303 14.62 -23.23 -22.40
C ASN A 303 15.68 -23.42 -21.32
N VAL A 304 15.46 -22.85 -20.15
CA VAL A 304 16.32 -23.00 -18.97
C VAL A 304 16.31 -24.47 -18.53
N VAL A 305 15.13 -25.09 -18.40
CA VAL A 305 14.99 -26.50 -18.05
C VAL A 305 15.71 -27.40 -19.10
N GLN A 306 15.53 -27.12 -20.38
CA GLN A 306 16.26 -27.85 -21.43
C GLN A 306 17.77 -27.73 -21.27
N ALA A 307 18.29 -26.55 -20.97
CA ALA A 307 19.71 -26.33 -20.73
C ALA A 307 20.25 -27.11 -19.52
N TYR A 308 19.44 -27.29 -18.45
CA TYR A 308 19.79 -28.20 -17.35
C TYR A 308 19.93 -29.66 -17.82
N PHE A 309 19.02 -30.15 -18.68
CA PHE A 309 19.12 -31.48 -19.26
C PHE A 309 20.35 -31.62 -20.14
N ASP A 310 20.64 -30.66 -21.01
CA ASP A 310 21.78 -30.67 -21.92
C ASP A 310 23.11 -30.68 -21.16
N GLN A 311 23.19 -29.95 -20.05
CA GLN A 311 24.36 -29.90 -19.18
C GLN A 311 24.39 -31.03 -18.14
N LYS A 312 23.37 -31.92 -18.11
CA LYS A 312 23.21 -32.99 -17.12
C LYS A 312 23.34 -32.52 -15.69
N ARG A 313 22.70 -31.39 -15.39
CA ARG A 313 22.68 -30.80 -14.06
C ARG A 313 21.36 -31.08 -13.37
N GLU A 314 21.44 -31.18 -12.06
CA GLU A 314 20.28 -31.27 -11.19
C GLU A 314 19.62 -29.91 -11.08
N MET A 315 18.30 -29.89 -10.91
CA MET A 315 17.51 -28.70 -10.61
C MET A 315 16.70 -28.95 -9.31
N PRO A 316 16.17 -27.91 -8.66
CA PRO A 316 15.39 -28.10 -7.44
C PRO A 316 14.25 -29.12 -7.62
N ASP A 317 14.09 -30.05 -6.68
CA ASP A 317 13.09 -31.12 -6.75
C ASP A 317 11.67 -30.59 -6.97
N PHE A 318 11.32 -29.45 -6.34
CA PHE A 318 10.00 -28.85 -6.51
C PHE A 318 9.76 -28.25 -7.92
N VAL A 319 10.80 -27.99 -8.69
CA VAL A 319 10.73 -27.65 -10.11
C VAL A 319 10.68 -28.93 -10.94
N GLU A 320 11.61 -29.86 -10.74
CA GLU A 320 11.76 -31.07 -11.57
C GLU A 320 10.50 -31.93 -11.57
N LYS A 321 9.82 -32.07 -10.44
CA LYS A 321 8.57 -32.87 -10.33
C LYS A 321 7.44 -32.40 -11.26
N ASN A 322 7.48 -31.16 -11.72
CA ASN A 322 6.49 -30.57 -12.63
C ASN A 322 6.96 -30.56 -14.09
N VAL A 323 8.11 -31.16 -14.41
CA VAL A 323 8.64 -31.23 -15.77
C VAL A 323 8.32 -32.58 -16.39
N ILE A 324 7.57 -32.58 -17.47
CA ILE A 324 7.36 -33.77 -18.31
C ILE A 324 8.42 -33.76 -19.42
N SER A 325 9.21 -34.79 -19.48
CA SER A 325 10.28 -34.94 -20.48
C SER A 325 10.08 -36.20 -21.34
N GLU A 326 10.68 -36.22 -22.52
CA GLU A 326 10.75 -37.39 -23.38
C GLU A 326 12.19 -37.62 -23.86
N VAL A 327 12.44 -38.76 -24.48
CA VAL A 327 13.76 -39.07 -25.09
C VAL A 327 13.63 -38.96 -26.60
N LYS A 328 14.38 -38.02 -27.21
CA LYS A 328 14.53 -37.88 -28.65
C LYS A 328 16.02 -38.04 -29.03
N ASP A 329 16.32 -38.94 -29.96
CA ASP A 329 17.69 -39.21 -30.43
C ASP A 329 18.69 -39.48 -29.30
N GLY A 330 18.22 -40.20 -28.24
CA GLY A 330 19.03 -40.55 -27.08
C GLY A 330 19.27 -39.39 -26.07
N LYS A 331 18.63 -38.26 -26.26
CA LYS A 331 18.71 -37.09 -25.35
C LYS A 331 17.39 -36.86 -24.60
N LYS A 332 17.48 -36.49 -23.31
CA LYS A 332 16.33 -36.02 -22.53
C LYS A 332 15.92 -34.63 -23.03
N VAL A 333 14.68 -34.46 -23.45
CA VAL A 333 14.15 -33.19 -23.94
C VAL A 333 12.92 -32.80 -23.16
N PHE A 334 12.78 -31.50 -22.92
CA PHE A 334 11.56 -30.93 -22.35
C PHE A 334 10.39 -31.16 -23.31
N LYS A 335 9.26 -31.64 -22.80
CA LYS A 335 8.07 -31.88 -23.59
C LYS A 335 6.99 -30.88 -23.26
N GLU A 336 6.62 -30.81 -22.00
CA GLU A 336 5.53 -29.93 -21.49
C GLU A 336 5.60 -29.77 -19.98
N TRP A 337 4.89 -28.81 -19.47
CA TRP A 337 4.69 -28.62 -18.03
C TRP A 337 3.58 -29.53 -17.52
N GLY A 338 3.86 -30.28 -16.45
CA GLY A 338 2.89 -31.03 -15.64
C GLY A 338 2.32 -30.19 -14.51
N GLY A 339 1.70 -30.86 -13.55
CA GLY A 339 1.12 -30.22 -12.36
C GLY A 339 0.05 -29.18 -12.70
N PRO A 340 0.16 -27.94 -12.19
CA PRO A 340 -0.83 -26.90 -12.47
C PRO A 340 -0.78 -26.37 -13.91
N GLY A 341 0.30 -26.65 -14.67
CA GLY A 341 0.54 -26.14 -16.02
C GLY A 341 0.94 -24.67 -16.05
N GLU A 342 1.35 -24.17 -17.23
CA GLU A 342 1.66 -22.76 -17.44
C GLU A 342 0.37 -21.91 -17.38
N PRO A 343 0.37 -20.68 -16.81
CA PRO A 343 1.51 -20.00 -16.18
C PRO A 343 1.77 -20.43 -14.72
N TRP A 344 0.89 -21.17 -14.09
CA TRP A 344 0.83 -21.46 -12.66
C TRP A 344 2.06 -22.23 -12.15
N VAL A 345 2.65 -23.08 -12.97
CA VAL A 345 3.83 -23.87 -12.64
C VAL A 345 5.10 -23.03 -12.44
N ARG A 346 5.06 -21.76 -12.83
CA ARG A 346 6.20 -20.86 -12.78
C ARG A 346 6.33 -20.11 -11.45
N TYR A 347 5.54 -20.49 -10.43
CA TYR A 347 5.48 -19.79 -9.15
C TYR A 347 5.74 -20.75 -8.00
N TYR A 348 6.83 -20.50 -7.26
CA TYR A 348 7.20 -21.23 -6.06
C TYR A 348 7.58 -20.22 -4.96
N GLY A 349 7.15 -20.48 -3.72
CA GLY A 349 7.43 -19.64 -2.56
C GLY A 349 8.48 -20.21 -1.64
N LEU A 350 9.01 -19.38 -0.74
CA LEU A 350 9.89 -19.81 0.34
C LEU A 350 9.07 -20.10 1.59
N PRO A 351 9.40 -21.17 2.35
CA PRO A 351 8.81 -21.41 3.67
C PRO A 351 9.08 -20.25 4.64
N VAL A 352 8.05 -19.83 5.38
CA VAL A 352 8.17 -18.78 6.40
C VAL A 352 9.03 -19.25 7.57
N GLU A 353 8.97 -20.56 7.84
CA GLU A 353 9.65 -21.21 8.96
C GLU A 353 11.18 -21.21 8.85
N ILE A 354 11.71 -20.88 7.68
CA ILE A 354 13.17 -20.84 7.47
C ILE A 354 13.76 -19.64 8.20
N GLY A 355 14.54 -19.94 9.25
CA GLY A 355 15.31 -18.95 9.98
C GLY A 355 16.66 -18.64 9.34
N ALA A 356 17.25 -17.51 9.73
CA ALA A 356 18.61 -17.18 9.33
C ALA A 356 19.60 -18.27 9.81
N GLY A 357 20.52 -18.66 8.93
CA GLY A 357 21.53 -19.69 9.23
C GLY A 357 21.08 -21.14 9.02
N GLN A 358 19.89 -21.37 8.46
CA GLN A 358 19.40 -22.73 8.19
C GLN A 358 19.52 -23.15 6.72
N MET A 359 20.28 -22.43 5.92
CA MET A 359 20.39 -22.68 4.47
C MET A 359 20.77 -24.10 4.12
N ASP A 360 21.62 -24.73 4.93
CA ASP A 360 22.05 -26.13 4.72
C ASP A 360 20.93 -27.16 4.90
N LYS A 361 19.84 -26.80 5.58
CA LYS A 361 18.67 -27.68 5.74
C LYS A 361 17.68 -27.57 4.58
N TYR A 362 17.82 -26.53 3.77
CA TYR A 362 16.89 -26.20 2.70
C TYR A 362 17.64 -25.96 1.39
N GLU A 363 18.47 -26.95 1.02
CA GLU A 363 19.36 -26.88 -0.14
C GLU A 363 18.62 -26.53 -1.44
N ASP A 364 17.42 -27.09 -1.65
CA ASP A 364 16.58 -26.82 -2.81
C ASP A 364 16.10 -25.38 -2.93
N TYR A 365 16.10 -24.63 -1.82
CA TYR A 365 15.66 -23.22 -1.80
C TYR A 365 16.81 -22.23 -1.85
N PHE A 366 18.02 -22.61 -1.45
CA PHE A 366 19.12 -21.66 -1.24
C PHE A 366 20.41 -22.01 -1.97
N ASP A 367 20.54 -23.25 -2.47
CA ASP A 367 21.76 -23.74 -3.14
C ASP A 367 23.07 -23.35 -2.42
N PRO A 368 23.28 -23.79 -1.16
CA PRO A 368 24.46 -23.40 -0.37
C PRO A 368 25.78 -23.79 -1.03
N THR A 369 25.76 -24.79 -1.92
CA THR A 369 26.95 -25.23 -2.68
C THR A 369 27.20 -24.39 -3.92
N GLY A 370 26.21 -23.59 -4.35
CA GLY A 370 26.26 -22.80 -5.58
C GLY A 370 26.32 -23.66 -6.85
N GLN A 371 25.72 -24.86 -6.82
CA GLN A 371 25.72 -25.81 -7.92
C GLN A 371 24.35 -26.07 -8.53
N LEU A 372 23.28 -25.94 -7.72
CA LEU A 372 21.93 -26.28 -8.12
C LEU A 372 21.30 -25.20 -9.03
N PHE A 373 21.54 -23.92 -8.74
CA PHE A 373 20.95 -22.78 -9.47
C PHE A 373 21.81 -22.26 -10.62
N VAL A 374 22.74 -23.04 -11.13
CA VAL A 374 23.79 -22.55 -12.02
C VAL A 374 23.87 -23.35 -13.29
N LEU A 375 23.93 -22.64 -14.42
CA LEU A 375 24.32 -23.16 -15.72
C LEU A 375 25.58 -22.45 -16.25
N TYR A 376 26.22 -23.03 -17.23
CA TYR A 376 27.44 -22.49 -17.83
C TYR A 376 27.24 -22.29 -19.34
N SER A 377 27.73 -21.16 -19.87
CA SER A 377 27.82 -20.97 -21.31
C SER A 377 28.86 -21.90 -21.95
N ALA A 378 28.84 -22.04 -23.26
CA ALA A 378 29.86 -22.78 -24.01
C ALA A 378 31.27 -22.24 -23.75
N ALA A 379 31.42 -20.95 -23.43
CA ALA A 379 32.67 -20.30 -23.03
C ALA A 379 33.03 -20.48 -21.55
N GLY A 380 32.21 -21.20 -20.76
CA GLY A 380 32.42 -21.46 -19.34
C GLY A 380 31.96 -20.32 -18.42
N ALA A 381 31.27 -19.30 -18.91
CA ALA A 381 30.70 -18.24 -18.07
C ALA A 381 29.52 -18.77 -17.25
N LYS A 382 29.54 -18.49 -15.94
CA LYS A 382 28.51 -18.89 -14.99
C LYS A 382 27.29 -17.97 -15.10
N LYS A 383 26.07 -18.56 -15.13
CA LYS A 383 24.80 -17.85 -15.04
C LYS A 383 23.92 -18.51 -13.98
N SER A 384 23.37 -17.71 -13.08
CA SER A 384 22.52 -18.18 -12.01
C SER A 384 21.04 -18.01 -12.37
N TYR A 385 20.22 -18.96 -11.92
CA TYR A 385 18.77 -18.99 -12.12
C TYR A 385 18.10 -19.25 -10.79
N TYR A 386 17.09 -18.44 -10.46
CA TYR A 386 16.42 -18.54 -9.19
C TYR A 386 15.03 -19.20 -9.34
N PRO A 387 14.74 -20.26 -8.57
CA PRO A 387 13.51 -21.04 -8.74
C PRO A 387 12.32 -20.47 -7.99
N CYS A 388 12.52 -19.58 -7.03
CA CYS A 388 11.46 -18.96 -6.25
C CYS A 388 11.05 -17.61 -6.83
N THR A 389 9.88 -17.18 -6.45
CA THR A 389 9.17 -16.10 -7.11
C THR A 389 9.28 -14.79 -6.30
N TYR A 390 9.76 -13.73 -6.94
CA TYR A 390 9.83 -12.39 -6.36
C TYR A 390 8.51 -11.65 -6.53
N ARG A 391 8.22 -10.71 -5.60
CA ARG A 391 7.12 -9.75 -5.80
C ARG A 391 7.34 -8.96 -7.09
N ASN A 392 6.28 -8.68 -7.84
CA ASN A 392 6.33 -7.78 -8.99
C ASN A 392 6.64 -6.35 -8.55
N GLN A 393 7.83 -5.87 -8.88
CA GLN A 393 8.25 -4.51 -8.54
C GLN A 393 7.48 -3.46 -9.33
N GLU A 394 7.08 -3.78 -10.54
CA GLU A 394 6.32 -2.93 -11.44
C GLU A 394 4.97 -2.53 -10.87
N MET A 395 4.40 -3.40 -10.03
CA MET A 395 3.14 -3.13 -9.33
C MET A 395 3.27 -2.11 -8.19
N VAL A 396 4.48 -1.75 -7.80
CA VAL A 396 4.74 -0.88 -6.65
C VAL A 396 5.62 0.33 -6.95
N LYS A 397 6.30 0.35 -8.11
CA LYS A 397 7.20 1.47 -8.45
C LYS A 397 7.35 1.77 -9.95
N GLY A 398 6.70 1.04 -10.83
CA GLY A 398 7.02 1.05 -12.25
C GLY A 398 8.40 0.44 -12.53
N LEU A 399 8.52 -0.36 -13.54
CA LEU A 399 9.77 -1.00 -13.90
C LEU A 399 10.67 -0.05 -14.66
N LEU A 400 11.94 -0.07 -14.31
CA LEU A 400 12.98 0.66 -15.04
C LEU A 400 13.69 -0.25 -16.04
N THR A 401 13.91 -1.52 -15.66
CA THR A 401 14.60 -2.52 -16.47
C THR A 401 14.19 -3.92 -16.04
N TYR A 402 13.79 -4.76 -16.98
CA TYR A 402 13.53 -6.16 -16.77
C TYR A 402 14.28 -7.01 -17.80
N THR A 403 14.98 -8.04 -17.33
CA THR A 403 15.67 -8.99 -18.19
C THR A 403 14.97 -10.33 -18.12
N TYR A 404 14.44 -10.79 -19.24
CA TYR A 404 13.81 -12.11 -19.30
C TYR A 404 14.86 -13.20 -19.12
N PRO A 405 14.64 -14.18 -18.22
CA PRO A 405 15.54 -15.31 -18.05
C PRO A 405 15.66 -16.11 -19.35
N ASP A 406 16.89 -16.46 -19.72
CA ASP A 406 17.17 -17.23 -20.93
C ASP A 406 18.30 -18.21 -20.70
N ALA A 407 18.40 -19.25 -21.55
CA ALA A 407 19.50 -20.19 -21.51
C ALA A 407 20.86 -19.50 -21.72
N PRO A 408 21.97 -20.04 -21.19
CA PRO A 408 23.24 -19.31 -21.10
C PRO A 408 23.80 -18.81 -22.43
N ASP A 409 23.51 -19.50 -23.53
CA ASP A 409 24.03 -19.16 -24.85
C ASP A 409 23.05 -18.40 -25.74
N VAL A 410 21.91 -17.99 -25.19
CA VAL A 410 20.90 -17.19 -25.87
C VAL A 410 20.93 -15.74 -25.34
N THR A 411 20.83 -14.77 -26.25
CA THR A 411 20.80 -13.36 -25.86
C THR A 411 19.49 -13.05 -25.12
N PRO A 412 19.54 -12.57 -23.87
CA PRO A 412 18.35 -12.21 -23.12
C PRO A 412 17.64 -11.01 -23.76
N VAL A 413 16.31 -11.00 -23.69
CA VAL A 413 15.49 -9.85 -24.03
C VAL A 413 15.41 -8.94 -22.80
N GLN A 414 15.62 -7.64 -23.00
CA GLN A 414 15.51 -6.62 -21.95
C GLN A 414 14.38 -5.67 -22.29
N ASP A 415 13.53 -5.39 -21.31
CA ASP A 415 12.64 -4.23 -21.35
C ASP A 415 13.29 -3.11 -20.52
N THR A 416 13.56 -1.99 -21.18
CA THR A 416 14.21 -0.81 -20.58
C THR A 416 13.30 0.40 -20.56
N GLN A 417 12.02 0.25 -20.93
CA GLN A 417 11.09 1.37 -20.97
C GLN A 417 10.61 1.71 -19.55
N GLN A 418 10.52 3.02 -19.31
CA GLN A 418 9.91 3.55 -18.09
C GLN A 418 8.48 3.96 -18.39
N TYR A 419 7.55 3.35 -17.67
CA TYR A 419 6.14 3.68 -17.73
C TYR A 419 5.73 4.51 -16.52
N GLY A 420 4.55 5.11 -16.57
CA GLY A 420 3.92 5.67 -15.37
C GLY A 420 3.57 4.54 -14.40
N TRP A 421 3.52 4.86 -13.11
CA TRP A 421 3.14 3.92 -12.08
C TRP A 421 1.74 4.20 -11.56
N TYR A 422 0.91 3.16 -11.55
CA TYR A 422 -0.47 3.20 -11.08
C TYR A 422 -0.58 2.35 -9.81
N GLY A 423 -1.09 2.94 -8.73
CA GLY A 423 -1.44 2.24 -7.49
C GLY A 423 -2.95 2.23 -7.28
N LEU A 424 -3.48 1.15 -6.74
CA LEU A 424 -4.89 1.00 -6.36
C LEU A 424 -5.02 1.25 -4.85
N TYR A 425 -5.74 2.29 -4.45
CA TYR A 425 -5.83 2.74 -3.05
C TYR A 425 -7.16 2.44 -2.38
N PHE A 426 -8.27 2.68 -3.07
CA PHE A 426 -9.59 2.27 -2.61
C PHE A 426 -10.41 1.78 -3.81
N SER A 427 -11.15 0.70 -3.63
CA SER A 427 -11.76 0.02 -4.76
C SER A 427 -13.15 -0.54 -4.48
N ALA A 428 -13.84 -0.89 -5.57
CA ALA A 428 -15.07 -1.65 -5.53
C ALA A 428 -14.89 -3.00 -4.81
N ALA A 429 -13.71 -3.61 -4.89
CA ALA A 429 -13.41 -4.83 -4.17
C ALA A 429 -13.48 -4.62 -2.66
N GLU A 430 -12.80 -3.60 -2.15
CA GLU A 430 -12.80 -3.25 -0.72
C GLU A 430 -14.21 -2.94 -0.21
N THR A 431 -14.96 -2.13 -0.96
CA THR A 431 -16.36 -1.85 -0.64
C THR A 431 -17.17 -3.12 -0.50
N ASN A 432 -17.08 -4.04 -1.47
CA ASN A 432 -17.89 -5.25 -1.47
C ASN A 432 -17.45 -6.24 -0.38
N PHE A 433 -16.14 -6.34 -0.09
CA PHE A 433 -15.68 -7.19 1.03
C PHE A 433 -16.17 -6.67 2.38
N PHE A 434 -16.12 -5.36 2.63
CA PHE A 434 -16.71 -4.79 3.85
C PHE A 434 -18.20 -5.05 3.94
N LEU A 435 -18.95 -4.89 2.84
CA LEU A 435 -20.39 -5.17 2.85
C LEU A 435 -20.69 -6.67 3.08
N ALA A 436 -19.86 -7.58 2.54
CA ALA A 436 -19.96 -9.02 2.83
C ALA A 436 -19.68 -9.31 4.31
N GLU A 437 -18.60 -8.76 4.86
CA GLU A 437 -18.24 -8.86 6.28
C GLU A 437 -19.37 -8.39 7.17
N PHE A 438 -19.85 -7.15 6.98
CA PHE A 438 -20.91 -6.58 7.81
C PHE A 438 -22.23 -7.34 7.68
N THR A 439 -22.55 -7.88 6.50
CA THR A 439 -23.71 -8.75 6.31
C THR A 439 -23.58 -10.03 7.14
N LEU A 440 -22.43 -10.70 7.12
CA LEU A 440 -22.15 -11.89 7.94
C LEU A 440 -22.18 -11.59 9.44
N LEU A 441 -21.75 -10.40 9.84
CA LEU A 441 -21.78 -9.96 11.24
C LEU A 441 -23.17 -9.59 11.73
N GLY A 442 -24.15 -9.40 10.82
CA GLY A 442 -25.56 -9.15 11.13
C GLY A 442 -26.01 -7.69 10.99
N ALA A 443 -25.22 -6.83 10.37
CA ALA A 443 -25.66 -5.49 9.98
C ALA A 443 -26.76 -5.57 8.90
N THR A 444 -27.70 -4.62 8.92
CA THR A 444 -28.83 -4.60 7.98
C THR A 444 -29.08 -3.19 7.43
N TRP A 445 -29.41 -3.12 6.14
CA TRP A 445 -29.78 -1.89 5.45
C TRP A 445 -30.73 -2.16 4.28
N ASN A 446 -31.37 -1.12 3.75
CA ASN A 446 -32.27 -1.23 2.63
C ASN A 446 -31.53 -1.59 1.33
N GLY A 447 -32.06 -2.53 0.56
CA GLY A 447 -31.44 -2.95 -0.70
C GLY A 447 -30.20 -3.84 -0.55
N GLN A 448 -29.99 -4.40 0.67
CA GLN A 448 -28.87 -5.28 0.97
C GLN A 448 -28.90 -6.54 0.08
N LYS A 449 -27.77 -6.88 -0.52
CA LYS A 449 -27.54 -8.16 -1.19
C LYS A 449 -27.19 -9.25 -0.15
N SER A 450 -27.18 -10.50 -0.57
CA SER A 450 -26.62 -11.57 0.25
C SER A 450 -25.11 -11.40 0.42
N ALA A 451 -24.56 -11.96 1.51
CA ALA A 451 -23.11 -11.96 1.73
C ALA A 451 -22.34 -12.62 0.57
N GLN A 452 -22.90 -13.69 -0.03
CA GLN A 452 -22.27 -14.35 -1.19
C GLN A 452 -22.23 -13.44 -2.42
N GLU A 453 -23.26 -12.66 -2.69
CA GLU A 453 -23.26 -11.72 -3.82
C GLU A 453 -22.19 -10.65 -3.63
N TYR A 454 -22.10 -10.02 -2.46
CA TYR A 454 -21.05 -9.06 -2.14
C TYR A 454 -19.65 -9.70 -2.24
N PHE A 455 -19.49 -10.90 -1.69
CA PHE A 455 -18.23 -11.65 -1.73
C PHE A 455 -17.78 -11.93 -3.16
N THR A 456 -18.68 -12.39 -4.02
CA THR A 456 -18.43 -12.65 -5.44
C THR A 456 -18.08 -11.36 -6.20
N ASP A 457 -18.83 -10.29 -5.95
CA ASP A 457 -18.58 -8.97 -6.56
C ASP A 457 -17.20 -8.43 -6.13
N GLY A 458 -16.85 -8.59 -4.85
CA GLY A 458 -15.56 -8.19 -4.30
C GLY A 458 -14.39 -8.94 -4.93
N ILE A 459 -14.47 -10.27 -5.07
CA ILE A 459 -13.46 -11.08 -5.75
C ILE A 459 -13.31 -10.64 -7.20
N THR A 460 -14.43 -10.51 -7.90
CA THR A 460 -14.46 -10.10 -9.30
C THR A 460 -13.80 -8.72 -9.50
N ALA A 461 -14.15 -7.75 -8.66
CA ALA A 461 -13.58 -6.41 -8.70
C ALA A 461 -12.08 -6.44 -8.35
N SER A 462 -11.65 -7.24 -7.36
CA SER A 462 -10.25 -7.38 -7.00
C SER A 462 -9.40 -7.93 -8.16
N VAL A 463 -9.85 -9.02 -8.78
CA VAL A 463 -9.13 -9.63 -9.92
C VAL A 463 -9.04 -8.65 -11.10
N LYS A 464 -10.16 -8.02 -11.48
CA LYS A 464 -10.19 -7.05 -12.59
C LYS A 464 -9.42 -5.77 -12.29
N GLY A 465 -9.49 -5.27 -11.05
CA GLY A 465 -8.74 -4.08 -10.63
C GLY A 465 -7.23 -4.31 -10.72
N TYR A 466 -6.75 -5.47 -10.27
CA TYR A 466 -5.35 -5.83 -10.38
C TYR A 466 -4.90 -6.10 -11.82
N ASP A 467 -5.74 -6.72 -12.66
CA ASP A 467 -5.47 -6.87 -14.08
C ASP A 467 -5.32 -5.50 -14.76
N TYR A 468 -6.24 -4.56 -14.47
CA TYR A 468 -6.15 -3.19 -14.98
C TYR A 468 -4.84 -2.50 -14.56
N VAL A 469 -4.50 -2.52 -13.28
CA VAL A 469 -3.27 -1.89 -12.77
C VAL A 469 -2.02 -2.58 -13.35
N ALA A 470 -2.02 -3.90 -13.48
CA ALA A 470 -0.94 -4.66 -14.12
C ALA A 470 -0.73 -4.24 -15.57
N SER A 471 -1.82 -4.02 -16.33
CA SER A 471 -1.76 -3.54 -17.71
C SER A 471 -1.17 -2.14 -17.82
N GLN A 472 -1.55 -1.24 -16.91
CA GLN A 472 -1.04 0.13 -16.88
C GLN A 472 0.43 0.21 -16.46
N ASN A 473 0.86 -0.69 -15.59
CA ASN A 473 2.24 -0.79 -15.11
C ASN A 473 3.14 -1.62 -16.02
N HIS A 474 2.61 -2.17 -17.11
CA HIS A 474 3.36 -2.93 -18.12
C HIS A 474 4.22 -4.03 -17.49
N ILE A 475 3.63 -4.83 -16.59
CA ILE A 475 4.37 -5.91 -15.95
C ILE A 475 4.83 -6.94 -16.98
N PRO A 476 5.97 -7.63 -16.74
CA PRO A 476 6.49 -8.64 -17.66
C PRO A 476 5.46 -9.73 -17.98
N TYR A 477 5.43 -10.20 -19.21
CA TYR A 477 4.51 -11.23 -19.73
C TYR A 477 3.02 -10.80 -19.84
N TYR A 478 2.66 -9.55 -19.54
CA TYR A 478 1.25 -9.16 -19.50
C TYR A 478 0.57 -9.31 -20.88
N ASP A 479 1.06 -8.62 -21.91
CA ASP A 479 0.43 -8.63 -23.24
C ASP A 479 0.89 -9.77 -24.14
N SER A 480 2.10 -10.30 -23.89
CA SER A 480 2.69 -11.34 -24.72
C SER A 480 3.58 -12.27 -23.90
N PRO A 481 3.64 -13.58 -24.29
CA PRO A 481 4.60 -14.50 -23.74
C PRO A 481 6.04 -14.12 -24.11
N TYR A 482 7.01 -14.69 -23.41
CA TYR A 482 8.42 -14.57 -23.78
C TYR A 482 8.69 -15.22 -25.13
N VAL A 483 9.15 -14.42 -26.09
CA VAL A 483 9.20 -14.82 -27.52
C VAL A 483 10.12 -16.00 -27.80
N ASN A 484 11.13 -16.24 -26.95
CA ASN A 484 12.08 -17.34 -27.13
C ASN A 484 11.63 -18.65 -26.46
N ASP A 485 10.55 -18.65 -25.69
CA ASP A 485 10.00 -19.85 -25.06
C ASP A 485 8.65 -20.21 -25.69
N PRO A 486 8.58 -21.30 -26.47
CA PRO A 486 7.35 -21.72 -27.14
C PRO A 486 6.28 -22.27 -26.18
N HIS A 487 6.62 -22.51 -24.93
CA HIS A 487 5.73 -23.01 -23.88
C HIS A 487 5.27 -21.93 -22.92
N ASP A 488 5.76 -20.69 -23.08
CA ASP A 488 5.37 -19.57 -22.25
C ASP A 488 4.02 -19.00 -22.69
N VAL A 489 3.26 -18.43 -21.73
CA VAL A 489 1.95 -17.83 -21.98
C VAL A 489 1.86 -16.43 -21.39
N SER A 490 1.04 -15.59 -22.01
CA SER A 490 0.66 -14.29 -21.47
C SER A 490 -0.11 -14.44 -20.15
N ILE A 491 0.08 -13.47 -19.24
CA ILE A 491 -0.58 -13.45 -17.94
C ILE A 491 -1.79 -12.51 -17.88
N LYS A 492 -2.16 -11.88 -19.00
CA LYS A 492 -3.38 -11.08 -19.11
C LYS A 492 -4.59 -11.91 -18.73
N LEU A 493 -5.51 -11.31 -17.96
CA LEU A 493 -6.72 -11.99 -17.48
C LEU A 493 -7.51 -12.63 -18.63
N GLN A 494 -7.86 -13.88 -18.44
CA GLN A 494 -8.76 -14.63 -19.31
C GLN A 494 -10.09 -14.86 -18.56
N ASP A 495 -11.20 -14.69 -19.25
CA ASP A 495 -12.55 -14.80 -18.65
C ASP A 495 -12.78 -16.17 -18.01
N GLU A 496 -12.21 -17.23 -18.58
CA GLU A 496 -12.27 -18.59 -18.06
C GLU A 496 -11.60 -18.70 -16.69
N TRP A 497 -10.48 -18.01 -16.47
CA TRP A 497 -9.78 -18.07 -15.18
C TRP A 497 -10.63 -17.52 -14.03
N LEU A 498 -11.29 -16.39 -14.24
CA LEU A 498 -12.18 -15.82 -13.25
C LEU A 498 -13.41 -16.71 -13.02
N THR A 499 -14.00 -17.25 -14.11
CA THR A 499 -15.14 -18.15 -14.04
C THR A 499 -14.83 -19.41 -13.24
N GLU A 500 -13.66 -20.01 -13.44
CA GLU A 500 -13.22 -21.19 -12.71
C GLU A 500 -12.81 -20.89 -11.27
N LEU A 501 -12.23 -19.72 -11.01
CA LEU A 501 -11.91 -19.25 -9.66
C LEU A 501 -13.16 -19.21 -8.78
N LEU A 502 -14.23 -18.59 -9.28
CA LEU A 502 -15.48 -18.42 -8.54
C LEU A 502 -16.22 -19.73 -8.22
N LYS A 503 -15.79 -20.86 -8.80
CA LYS A 503 -16.32 -22.20 -8.49
C LYS A 503 -15.51 -22.91 -7.39
N LYS A 504 -14.37 -22.37 -6.98
CA LYS A 504 -13.52 -23.00 -5.96
C LYS A 504 -14.14 -22.85 -4.58
N GLU A 505 -13.99 -23.85 -3.73
CA GLU A 505 -14.53 -23.89 -2.37
C GLU A 505 -14.11 -22.69 -1.51
N ALA A 506 -12.86 -22.26 -1.64
CA ALA A 506 -12.32 -21.10 -0.94
C ALA A 506 -13.00 -19.76 -1.34
N TYR A 507 -13.75 -19.75 -2.46
CA TYR A 507 -14.42 -18.58 -3.04
C TYR A 507 -15.94 -18.67 -2.98
N ILE A 508 -16.46 -19.65 -2.23
CA ILE A 508 -17.91 -19.84 -2.00
C ILE A 508 -18.14 -19.88 -0.49
N LEU A 509 -19.11 -19.09 -0.01
CA LEU A 509 -19.51 -19.11 1.38
C LEU A 509 -20.28 -20.40 1.71
N SER A 510 -20.02 -20.94 2.88
CA SER A 510 -20.52 -22.26 3.30
C SER A 510 -21.84 -22.21 4.10
N GLY A 511 -22.17 -21.04 4.64
CA GLY A 511 -23.22 -20.83 5.62
C GLY A 511 -22.75 -20.99 7.08
N ASP A 512 -21.50 -21.42 7.32
CA ASP A 512 -20.87 -21.35 8.64
C ASP A 512 -20.22 -19.98 8.83
N LYS A 513 -20.70 -19.24 9.81
CA LYS A 513 -20.32 -17.85 10.01
C LYS A 513 -18.81 -17.65 10.19
N VAL A 514 -18.15 -18.51 10.96
CA VAL A 514 -16.70 -18.35 11.25
C VAL A 514 -15.88 -18.65 10.02
N SER A 515 -16.20 -19.75 9.33
CA SER A 515 -15.57 -20.13 8.06
C SER A 515 -15.80 -19.08 6.97
N ASP A 516 -17.00 -18.51 6.90
CA ASP A 516 -17.36 -17.52 5.90
C ASP A 516 -16.66 -16.18 6.15
N LEU A 517 -16.57 -15.74 7.41
CA LEU A 517 -15.76 -14.58 7.79
C LEU A 517 -14.28 -14.80 7.48
N GLU A 518 -13.75 -15.99 7.76
CA GLU A 518 -12.36 -16.31 7.38
C GLU A 518 -12.14 -16.14 5.88
N LYS A 519 -13.04 -16.64 5.03
CA LYS A 519 -12.95 -16.50 3.58
C LYS A 519 -12.98 -15.04 3.14
N VAL A 520 -13.86 -14.22 3.72
CA VAL A 520 -13.92 -12.79 3.43
C VAL A 520 -12.61 -12.10 3.82
N TYR A 521 -12.09 -12.35 5.02
CA TYR A 521 -10.83 -11.73 5.48
C TYR A 521 -9.61 -12.22 4.70
N ILE A 522 -9.59 -13.47 4.22
CA ILE A 522 -8.56 -13.94 3.28
C ILE A 522 -8.62 -13.12 1.98
N GLN A 523 -9.82 -12.84 1.46
CA GLN A 523 -9.94 -12.05 0.24
C GLN A 523 -9.54 -10.59 0.44
N GLU A 524 -9.84 -9.97 1.57
CA GLU A 524 -9.33 -8.66 1.94
C GLU A 524 -7.80 -8.68 2.07
N TYR A 525 -7.23 -9.69 2.75
CA TYR A 525 -5.79 -9.89 2.88
C TYR A 525 -5.10 -9.98 1.51
N LEU A 526 -5.67 -10.71 0.55
CA LEU A 526 -5.17 -10.78 -0.82
C LEU A 526 -5.32 -9.44 -1.54
N HIS A 527 -6.47 -8.78 -1.37
CA HIS A 527 -6.72 -7.49 -2.01
C HIS A 527 -5.74 -6.41 -1.56
N TYR A 528 -5.35 -6.42 -0.29
CA TYR A 528 -4.39 -5.47 0.26
C TYR A 528 -2.91 -5.83 0.00
N PHE A 529 -2.61 -6.76 -0.91
CA PHE A 529 -1.25 -7.22 -1.16
C PHE A 529 -0.25 -6.08 -1.44
N ASN A 530 -0.65 -5.05 -2.18
CA ASN A 530 0.16 -3.87 -2.48
C ASN A 530 -0.13 -2.66 -1.57
N ALA A 531 -0.95 -2.86 -0.54
CA ALA A 531 -1.26 -1.88 0.50
C ALA A 531 -0.87 -2.44 1.88
N PRO A 532 0.42 -2.51 2.21
CA PRO A 532 0.92 -3.27 3.37
C PRO A 532 0.38 -2.77 4.71
N ILE A 533 0.06 -1.48 4.86
CA ILE A 533 -0.57 -0.95 6.07
C ILE A 533 -1.99 -1.49 6.23
N ASP A 534 -2.82 -1.39 5.18
CA ASP A 534 -4.19 -1.91 5.22
C ASP A 534 -4.22 -3.43 5.39
N GLN A 535 -3.27 -4.15 4.77
CA GLN A 535 -3.13 -5.59 4.96
C GLN A 535 -2.79 -5.95 6.42
N TYR A 536 -1.85 -5.24 7.00
CA TYR A 536 -1.46 -5.44 8.39
C TYR A 536 -2.61 -5.13 9.37
N VAL A 537 -3.34 -4.03 9.15
CA VAL A 537 -4.53 -3.69 9.94
C VAL A 537 -5.63 -4.74 9.76
N ASN A 538 -5.81 -5.27 8.56
CA ASN A 538 -6.76 -6.36 8.32
C ASN A 538 -6.45 -7.60 9.17
N ILE A 539 -5.18 -8.01 9.24
CA ILE A 539 -4.78 -9.14 10.11
C ILE A 539 -4.93 -8.81 11.60
N MET A 540 -4.66 -7.57 12.01
CA MET A 540 -4.85 -7.15 13.40
C MET A 540 -6.33 -7.22 13.82
N ARG A 541 -7.25 -6.69 12.99
CA ARG A 541 -8.67 -6.62 13.33
C ARG A 541 -9.41 -7.95 13.20
N SER A 542 -8.96 -8.81 12.28
CA SER A 542 -9.62 -10.08 11.98
C SER A 542 -8.99 -11.30 12.65
N GLY A 543 -7.69 -11.24 12.96
CA GLY A 543 -6.91 -12.41 13.38
C GLY A 543 -6.71 -13.43 12.25
N VAL A 544 -6.96 -13.07 10.98
CA VAL A 544 -6.83 -13.94 9.80
C VAL A 544 -5.63 -13.47 8.95
N PRO A 545 -4.79 -14.37 8.44
CA PRO A 545 -4.91 -15.84 8.41
C PRO A 545 -4.86 -16.52 9.78
N MET A 546 -5.68 -17.57 9.97
CA MET A 546 -5.71 -18.30 11.23
C MET A 546 -4.61 -19.36 11.30
N LYS A 547 -4.09 -19.62 12.52
CA LYS A 547 -3.07 -20.66 12.75
C LYS A 547 -3.53 -22.05 12.31
N ASN A 548 -4.79 -22.37 12.55
CA ASN A 548 -5.39 -23.67 12.24
C ASN A 548 -6.26 -23.64 10.96
N SER A 549 -6.03 -22.68 10.07
CA SER A 549 -6.75 -22.60 8.81
C SER A 549 -6.46 -23.80 7.93
N SER A 550 -7.52 -24.40 7.33
CA SER A 550 -7.37 -25.38 6.27
C SER A 550 -7.18 -24.74 4.89
N LEU A 551 -7.43 -23.44 4.76
CA LEU A 551 -7.35 -22.68 3.51
C LEU A 551 -5.97 -22.00 3.38
N LEU A 552 -5.69 -21.09 4.29
CA LEU A 552 -4.43 -20.30 4.31
C LEU A 552 -3.92 -20.22 5.75
N PRO A 553 -3.15 -21.20 6.22
CA PRO A 553 -2.68 -21.23 7.60
C PRO A 553 -1.60 -20.19 7.86
N ARG A 554 -1.74 -19.42 8.94
CA ARG A 554 -0.64 -18.62 9.46
C ARG A 554 0.46 -19.53 10.01
N LYS A 555 1.68 -19.31 9.57
CA LYS A 555 2.84 -20.09 9.98
C LYS A 555 3.54 -19.46 11.20
N GLU A 556 4.16 -20.28 12.03
CA GLU A 556 5.02 -19.79 13.09
C GLU A 556 6.40 -19.43 12.50
N PHE A 557 6.99 -18.34 12.96
CA PHE A 557 8.38 -18.04 12.63
C PHE A 557 9.32 -18.98 13.39
N ASP A 558 10.46 -19.34 12.78
CA ASP A 558 11.42 -20.23 13.44
C ASP A 558 12.05 -19.57 14.69
N GLU A 559 12.01 -20.28 15.81
CA GLU A 559 12.52 -19.84 17.11
C GLU A 559 14.04 -20.05 17.28
N GLN A 560 14.74 -20.67 16.33
CA GLN A 560 16.13 -21.12 16.52
C GLN A 560 17.16 -19.98 16.70
N LEU A 561 16.79 -18.74 16.48
CA LEU A 561 17.71 -17.59 16.60
C LEU A 561 17.60 -16.84 17.94
N GLY A 562 17.09 -17.46 18.97
CA GLY A 562 16.89 -16.83 20.28
C GLY A 562 15.43 -16.44 20.50
N ASP A 563 15.18 -15.43 21.31
CA ASP A 563 13.85 -15.08 21.78
C ASP A 563 12.82 -14.93 20.65
N SER A 564 11.71 -15.66 20.77
CA SER A 564 10.54 -15.48 19.93
C SER A 564 9.88 -14.15 20.28
N TYR A 565 9.98 -13.17 19.40
CA TYR A 565 9.30 -11.90 19.61
C TYR A 565 7.91 -11.94 18.95
N PRO A 566 6.87 -11.48 19.66
CA PRO A 566 5.56 -11.31 19.04
C PRO A 566 5.60 -10.21 17.97
N ILE A 567 4.69 -10.29 17.02
CA ILE A 567 4.54 -9.26 16.01
C ILE A 567 4.05 -7.97 16.68
N PRO A 568 4.73 -6.83 16.51
CA PRO A 568 4.27 -5.54 16.99
C PRO A 568 2.83 -5.24 16.59
N ARG A 569 2.09 -4.51 17.40
CA ARG A 569 0.73 -4.06 17.11
C ARG A 569 0.63 -2.53 16.99
N ARG A 570 1.74 -1.87 17.11
CA ARG A 570 1.96 -0.47 16.77
C ARG A 570 3.41 -0.25 16.37
N PHE A 571 3.70 0.86 15.75
CA PHE A 571 5.07 1.24 15.49
C PHE A 571 5.70 1.94 16.69
N ALA A 572 7.03 1.92 16.71
CA ALA A 572 7.82 2.56 17.76
C ALA A 572 7.67 4.07 17.72
N VAL A 573 7.60 4.67 18.90
CA VAL A 573 7.72 6.12 19.10
C VAL A 573 9.00 6.39 19.90
N THR A 574 9.67 7.49 19.61
CA THR A 574 10.91 7.85 20.26
C THR A 574 10.78 9.16 21.01
N GLU A 575 11.51 9.28 22.10
CA GLU A 575 11.56 10.54 22.85
C GLU A 575 12.09 11.66 21.97
N PRO A 576 11.35 12.77 21.79
CA PRO A 576 11.85 13.92 21.07
C PRO A 576 13.00 14.57 21.84
N LEU A 577 13.82 15.36 21.15
CA LEU A 577 14.89 16.11 21.79
C LEU A 577 14.31 17.12 22.78
N GLU A 578 14.97 17.34 23.92
CA GLU A 578 14.57 18.36 24.92
C GLU A 578 14.50 19.79 24.31
N SER A 579 15.26 20.03 23.25
CA SER A 579 15.23 21.30 22.51
C SER A 579 14.09 21.42 21.49
N ASP A 580 13.34 20.34 21.27
CA ASP A 580 12.16 20.38 20.40
C ASP A 580 11.02 21.13 21.09
N GLN A 581 10.44 22.09 20.39
CA GLN A 581 9.29 22.86 20.91
C GLN A 581 8.08 21.97 21.19
N LEU A 582 7.94 20.85 20.50
CA LEU A 582 6.86 19.90 20.67
C LEU A 582 7.14 18.83 21.74
N HIS A 583 8.33 18.88 22.39
CA HIS A 583 8.76 17.86 23.36
C HIS A 583 7.68 17.52 24.38
N ASP A 584 7.21 18.52 25.13
CA ASP A 584 6.30 18.30 26.27
C ASP A 584 4.93 17.77 25.83
N ILE A 585 4.37 18.30 24.75
CA ILE A 585 3.07 17.85 24.25
C ILE A 585 3.15 16.45 23.64
N THR A 586 4.26 16.11 23.00
CA THR A 586 4.53 14.78 22.44
C THR A 586 4.66 13.75 23.56
N ILE A 587 5.46 14.04 24.59
CA ILE A 587 5.59 13.19 25.77
C ILE A 587 4.25 13.00 26.49
N ALA A 588 3.45 14.08 26.62
CA ALA A 588 2.11 13.99 27.21
C ALA A 588 1.20 13.05 26.41
N ALA A 589 1.24 13.13 25.08
CA ALA A 589 0.45 12.25 24.20
C ALA A 589 0.89 10.79 24.32
N TYR A 590 2.19 10.49 24.39
CA TYR A 590 2.69 9.11 24.58
C TYR A 590 2.27 8.55 25.93
N LYS A 591 2.40 9.34 27.01
CA LYS A 591 1.95 8.95 28.35
C LYS A 591 0.44 8.69 28.41
N ALA A 592 -0.36 9.52 27.77
CA ALA A 592 -1.82 9.36 27.73
C ALA A 592 -2.25 8.05 27.04
N GLN A 593 -1.47 7.59 26.06
CA GLN A 593 -1.69 6.31 25.37
C GLN A 593 -1.09 5.10 26.12
N GLY A 594 -0.25 5.34 27.13
CA GLY A 594 0.46 4.31 27.87
C GLY A 594 1.67 3.77 27.11
N TYR A 595 2.29 4.57 26.25
CA TYR A 595 3.41 4.12 25.42
C TYR A 595 4.75 4.27 26.10
N THR A 596 5.59 3.25 25.92
CA THR A 596 7.03 3.30 26.21
C THR A 596 7.73 4.03 25.06
N TYR A 597 8.46 5.09 25.35
CA TYR A 597 9.11 5.96 24.37
C TYR A 597 10.61 6.20 24.64
N GLN A 598 11.15 5.67 25.73
CA GLN A 598 12.54 5.88 26.17
C GLN A 598 13.39 4.63 26.04
N GLY A 599 14.65 4.84 25.66
CA GLY A 599 15.66 3.79 25.60
C GLY A 599 15.36 2.67 24.58
N THR A 600 16.04 1.55 24.72
CA THR A 600 15.89 0.39 23.84
C THR A 600 14.51 -0.27 23.96
N ASN A 601 13.85 -0.14 25.12
CA ASN A 601 12.51 -0.69 25.33
C ASN A 601 11.45 -0.06 24.43
N ALA A 602 11.64 1.18 23.99
CA ALA A 602 10.70 1.85 23.08
C ALA A 602 10.56 1.10 21.74
N LYS A 603 11.53 0.29 21.36
CA LYS A 603 11.55 -0.48 20.11
C LYS A 603 11.41 -1.99 20.34
N ASN A 604 11.25 -2.45 21.59
CA ASN A 604 11.14 -3.85 21.90
C ASN A 604 9.84 -4.44 21.33
N PRO A 605 9.87 -5.49 20.50
CA PRO A 605 8.68 -6.06 19.87
C PRO A 605 7.60 -6.51 20.86
N GLN A 606 7.97 -7.02 22.05
CA GLN A 606 6.99 -7.39 23.08
C GLN A 606 6.25 -6.15 23.60
N VAL A 607 6.96 -5.05 23.85
CA VAL A 607 6.37 -3.79 24.29
C VAL A 607 5.42 -3.24 23.21
N LEU A 608 5.87 -3.27 21.95
CA LEU A 608 5.07 -2.82 20.81
C LEU A 608 3.84 -3.71 20.54
N HIS A 609 3.90 -4.97 20.94
CA HIS A 609 2.78 -5.91 20.89
C HIS A 609 1.75 -5.63 21.98
N ASP A 610 2.21 -5.37 23.20
CA ASP A 610 1.35 -5.23 24.37
C ASP A 610 0.67 -3.85 24.43
N GLU A 611 1.35 -2.82 23.94
CA GLU A 611 0.88 -1.44 23.94
C GLU A 611 0.10 -1.11 22.66
N ARG A 612 -1.14 -1.63 22.58
CA ARG A 612 -2.02 -1.49 21.42
C ARG A 612 -2.58 -0.07 21.27
N VAL A 613 -2.74 0.38 20.03
CA VAL A 613 -3.51 1.59 19.72
C VAL A 613 -4.98 1.44 20.16
N TRP A 614 -5.69 2.55 20.36
CA TRP A 614 -7.05 2.53 20.93
C TRP A 614 -8.02 1.62 20.17
N MET A 615 -8.05 1.69 18.84
CA MET A 615 -8.92 0.84 17.99
C MET A 615 -8.54 -0.64 18.02
N ASP A 616 -7.30 -0.97 18.36
CA ASP A 616 -6.80 -2.35 18.37
C ASP A 616 -6.95 -3.07 19.73
N LYS A 617 -7.27 -2.36 20.81
CA LYS A 617 -7.32 -2.94 22.17
C LYS A 617 -8.28 -4.13 22.29
N GLU A 618 -9.36 -4.13 21.53
CA GLU A 618 -10.36 -5.20 21.53
C GLU A 618 -10.21 -6.20 20.37
N ASN A 619 -9.22 -6.03 19.53
CA ASN A 619 -9.00 -6.94 18.39
C ASN A 619 -8.47 -8.30 18.84
N PRO A 620 -8.70 -9.38 18.05
CA PRO A 620 -8.12 -10.69 18.35
C PRO A 620 -6.60 -10.67 18.21
N ASP A 621 -5.93 -11.67 18.79
CA ASP A 621 -4.51 -11.88 18.51
C ASP A 621 -4.32 -12.47 17.09
N PHE A 622 -3.13 -12.25 16.54
CA PHE A 622 -2.78 -12.79 15.23
C PHE A 622 -2.97 -14.31 15.17
N GLY A 623 -3.69 -14.78 14.18
CA GLY A 623 -3.93 -16.19 13.95
C GLY A 623 -5.06 -16.81 14.77
N ASN A 624 -5.74 -16.05 15.64
CA ASN A 624 -6.85 -16.57 16.46
C ASN A 624 -8.20 -16.52 15.75
N GLY A 625 -8.28 -15.85 14.60
CA GLY A 625 -9.51 -15.69 13.84
C GLY A 625 -10.44 -14.61 14.37
N PRO A 626 -11.55 -14.38 13.68
CA PRO A 626 -12.46 -13.28 13.97
C PRO A 626 -13.22 -13.45 15.28
N LYS A 627 -13.52 -12.35 15.95
CA LYS A 627 -14.45 -12.31 17.07
C LYS A 627 -15.90 -12.42 16.55
N ASN A 628 -16.67 -13.32 17.16
CA ASN A 628 -18.09 -13.56 16.83
C ASN A 628 -19.05 -12.51 17.37
#